data_e6ffd6918d91860c111545c9243761a5
#
_entry.id   e6ffd6918d91860c111545c9243761a5
#
_cell.length_a   1.000
_cell.length_b   1.000
_cell.length_c   1.000
_cell.angle_alpha   90.00
_cell.angle_beta   90.00
_cell.angle_gamma   90.00
#
_symmetry.space_group_name_H-M   'P 1'
#
loop_
_entity.id
_entity.type
_entity.pdbx_description
1 polymer ?
#
loop_
_entity_poly.entity_id
_entity_poly.type
_entity_poly.pdbx_seq_one_letter_code
_entity_poly.pdbx_strand_id
1 'polypeptide(L)'
;MDACGQLTYIGIGALIDPPRKQVPPAVEKCKSAGIKVVMVTGDHPATAHAIAKEVGIIWGRTEKDIREENKLNPKYEGKESLPVGSPGYDEAEDPDFAPAIVVPGWEFDHLTDKATWDDYLRHGQIVFARTSPQQKLIIGKYLSEGASIANGAL
;
A
#
# COMPACT_ATOMS: atom_id res chain seq x y z
N MET A 1 -14.66 -37.95 -18.73
CA MET A 1 -14.41 -38.77 -17.51
C MET A 1 -13.83 -37.81 -16.49
N ASP A 2 -14.67 -37.36 -15.57
CA ASP A 2 -14.25 -36.42 -14.54
C ASP A 2 -13.41 -37.14 -13.49
N ALA A 3 -12.09 -36.92 -13.53
CA ALA A 3 -11.14 -37.49 -12.56
C ALA A 3 -11.38 -37.00 -11.12
N CYS A 4 -12.20 -36.00 -10.93
CA CYS A 4 -12.53 -35.43 -9.61
C CYS A 4 -13.41 -36.32 -8.73
N GLY A 5 -14.13 -37.31 -9.29
CA GLY A 5 -15.03 -38.16 -8.52
C GLY A 5 -14.35 -39.17 -7.58
N GLN A 6 -13.01 -39.28 -7.62
CA GLN A 6 -12.25 -40.25 -6.81
C GLN A 6 -11.30 -39.58 -5.80
N LEU A 7 -11.32 -38.26 -5.63
CA LEU A 7 -10.46 -37.57 -4.68
C LEU A 7 -11.11 -37.54 -3.30
N THR A 8 -10.32 -37.91 -2.29
CA THR A 8 -10.72 -37.80 -0.88
C THR A 8 -9.99 -36.61 -0.26
N TYR A 9 -10.74 -35.70 0.34
CA TYR A 9 -10.15 -34.61 1.10
C TYR A 9 -9.47 -35.14 2.37
N ILE A 10 -8.16 -34.91 2.48
CA ILE A 10 -7.36 -35.36 3.63
C ILE A 10 -6.92 -34.25 4.57
N GLY A 11 -7.10 -32.98 4.17
CA GLY A 11 -6.77 -31.83 5.01
C GLY A 11 -6.18 -30.66 4.24
N ILE A 12 -5.92 -29.58 4.95
CA ILE A 12 -5.23 -28.38 4.46
C ILE A 12 -3.99 -28.16 5.32
N GLY A 13 -2.85 -27.90 4.68
CA GLY A 13 -1.63 -27.44 5.29
C GLY A 13 -1.36 -25.99 4.91
N ALA A 14 -0.87 -25.17 5.86
CA ALA A 14 -0.42 -23.81 5.60
C ALA A 14 1.05 -23.66 5.98
N LEU A 15 1.81 -22.94 5.14
CA LEU A 15 3.19 -22.56 5.43
C LEU A 15 3.22 -21.05 5.62
N ILE A 16 3.91 -20.62 6.69
CA ILE A 16 4.11 -19.19 7.01
C ILE A 16 5.62 -18.96 7.12
N ASP A 17 6.10 -17.90 6.46
CA ASP A 17 7.45 -17.36 6.65
C ASP A 17 7.34 -16.03 7.40
N PRO A 18 7.46 -16.05 8.75
CA PRO A 18 7.26 -14.86 9.55
C PRO A 18 8.41 -13.86 9.36
N PRO A 19 8.17 -12.55 9.54
CA PRO A 19 9.22 -11.55 9.53
C PRO A 19 10.30 -11.85 10.59
N ARG A 20 11.55 -11.52 10.27
CA ARG A 20 12.64 -11.64 11.25
C ARG A 20 12.39 -10.70 12.42
N LYS A 21 12.70 -11.16 13.64
CA LYS A 21 12.48 -10.41 14.90
C LYS A 21 13.16 -9.03 14.93
N GLN A 22 14.20 -8.83 14.12
CA GLN A 22 14.92 -7.56 14.03
C GLN A 22 14.20 -6.51 13.13
N VAL A 23 13.24 -6.92 12.31
CA VAL A 23 12.57 -6.01 11.34
C VAL A 23 11.73 -4.95 12.03
N PRO A 24 10.81 -5.27 12.96
CA PRO A 24 9.99 -4.25 13.61
C PRO A 24 10.82 -3.15 14.31
N PRO A 25 11.85 -3.47 15.13
CA PRO A 25 12.66 -2.42 15.75
C PRO A 25 13.50 -1.63 14.73
N ALA A 26 13.86 -2.20 13.59
CA ALA A 26 14.56 -1.47 12.54
C ALA A 26 13.62 -0.47 11.84
N VAL A 27 12.38 -0.88 11.53
CA VAL A 27 11.33 -0.01 10.97
C VAL A 27 11.07 1.16 11.93
N GLU A 28 10.93 0.91 13.23
CA GLU A 28 10.70 1.96 14.23
C GLU A 28 11.87 2.98 14.29
N LYS A 29 13.12 2.51 14.19
CA LYS A 29 14.27 3.41 14.10
C LYS A 29 14.28 4.26 12.85
N CYS A 30 13.89 3.71 11.69
CA CYS A 30 13.73 4.49 10.46
C CYS A 30 12.67 5.57 10.63
N LYS A 31 11.51 5.21 11.18
CA LYS A 31 10.41 6.16 11.44
C LYS A 31 10.82 7.28 12.39
N SER A 32 11.49 6.95 13.49
CA SER A 32 11.95 7.96 14.46
C SER A 32 13.02 8.89 13.88
N ALA A 33 13.74 8.45 12.85
CA ALA A 33 14.70 9.27 12.09
C ALA A 33 14.04 10.06 10.92
N GLY A 34 12.71 10.03 10.78
CA GLY A 34 12.02 10.68 9.67
C GLY A 34 12.17 9.98 8.31
N ILE A 35 12.68 8.73 8.31
CA ILE A 35 12.89 7.96 7.09
C ILE A 35 11.61 7.21 6.74
N LYS A 36 11.06 7.46 5.55
CA LYS A 36 9.89 6.75 5.02
C LYS A 36 10.29 5.33 4.61
N VAL A 37 9.61 4.33 5.16
CA VAL A 37 9.82 2.92 4.83
C VAL A 37 8.71 2.46 3.92
N VAL A 38 9.07 1.93 2.75
CA VAL A 38 8.15 1.42 1.73
C VAL A 38 8.39 -0.09 1.56
N MET A 39 7.32 -0.89 1.62
CA MET A 39 7.41 -2.32 1.33
C MET A 39 7.17 -2.57 -0.16
N VAL A 40 8.04 -3.38 -0.78
CA VAL A 40 7.88 -3.84 -2.17
C VAL A 40 8.06 -5.36 -2.21
N THR A 41 6.98 -6.08 -2.48
CA THR A 41 6.96 -7.55 -2.39
C THR A 41 6.28 -8.22 -3.58
N GLY A 42 6.65 -9.48 -3.86
CA GLY A 42 5.94 -10.35 -4.78
C GLY A 42 4.71 -11.04 -4.17
N ASP A 43 4.46 -10.87 -2.87
CA ASP A 43 3.34 -11.49 -2.16
C ASP A 43 1.99 -10.90 -2.57
N HIS A 44 0.94 -11.68 -2.33
CA HIS A 44 -0.42 -11.22 -2.55
C HIS A 44 -0.75 -10.00 -1.65
N PRO A 45 -1.53 -9.00 -2.12
CA PRO A 45 -1.84 -7.79 -1.37
C PRO A 45 -2.34 -8.02 0.06
N ALA A 46 -3.20 -9.03 0.27
CA ALA A 46 -3.70 -9.34 1.60
C ALA A 46 -2.57 -9.81 2.56
N THR A 47 -1.64 -10.63 2.06
CA THR A 47 -0.46 -11.10 2.81
C THR A 47 0.49 -9.94 3.08
N ALA A 48 0.79 -9.15 2.04
CA ALA A 48 1.66 -7.98 2.16
C ALA A 48 1.13 -6.95 3.19
N HIS A 49 -0.18 -6.70 3.17
CA HIS A 49 -0.84 -5.84 4.16
C HIS A 49 -0.69 -6.36 5.59
N ALA A 50 -0.96 -7.66 5.80
CA ALA A 50 -0.82 -8.28 7.13
C ALA A 50 0.62 -8.19 7.66
N ILE A 51 1.60 -8.53 6.81
CA ILE A 51 3.04 -8.43 7.15
C ILE A 51 3.43 -6.97 7.43
N ALA A 52 2.98 -6.03 6.59
CA ALA A 52 3.28 -4.61 6.77
C ALA A 52 2.72 -4.04 8.09
N LYS A 53 1.55 -4.51 8.52
CA LYS A 53 1.00 -4.21 9.86
C LYS A 53 1.86 -4.83 10.97
N GLU A 54 2.25 -6.10 10.85
CA GLU A 54 3.06 -6.80 11.84
C GLU A 54 4.42 -6.15 12.05
N VAL A 55 5.07 -5.70 10.98
CA VAL A 55 6.39 -5.03 11.07
C VAL A 55 6.32 -3.52 11.33
N GLY A 56 5.11 -2.95 11.43
CA GLY A 56 4.91 -1.54 11.75
C GLY A 56 5.12 -0.57 10.57
N ILE A 57 5.14 -1.04 9.32
CA ILE A 57 5.14 -0.17 8.13
C ILE A 57 3.76 0.45 7.96
N ILE A 58 2.69 -0.32 8.15
CA ILE A 58 1.31 0.17 8.22
C ILE A 58 0.88 0.18 9.68
N TRP A 59 0.41 1.32 10.17
CA TRP A 59 -0.20 1.47 11.51
C TRP A 59 -1.54 2.20 11.48
N GLY A 60 -1.90 2.78 10.32
CA GLY A 60 -3.17 3.44 10.09
C GLY A 60 -4.14 2.56 9.28
N ARG A 61 -5.28 3.15 8.96
CA ARG A 61 -6.27 2.55 8.06
C ARG A 61 -5.81 2.74 6.62
N THR A 62 -6.11 1.75 5.78
CA THR A 62 -5.93 1.85 4.34
C THR A 62 -7.15 2.53 3.71
N GLU A 63 -7.01 3.01 2.47
CA GLU A 63 -8.14 3.53 1.69
C GLU A 63 -9.30 2.54 1.63
N LYS A 64 -8.99 1.25 1.48
CA LYS A 64 -10.01 0.21 1.47
C LYS A 64 -10.77 0.14 2.79
N ASP A 65 -10.08 0.22 3.91
CA ASP A 65 -10.70 0.20 5.24
C ASP A 65 -11.64 1.41 5.41
N ILE A 66 -11.19 2.58 4.96
CA ILE A 66 -11.99 3.83 5.03
C ILE A 66 -13.20 3.77 4.10
N ARG A 67 -13.03 3.30 2.87
CA ARG A 67 -14.15 3.15 1.94
C ARG A 67 -15.21 2.17 2.43
N GLU A 68 -14.80 1.09 3.07
CA GLU A 68 -15.73 0.14 3.68
C GLU A 68 -16.48 0.77 4.87
N GLU A 69 -15.78 1.54 5.72
CA GLU A 69 -16.40 2.28 6.83
C GLU A 69 -17.34 3.38 6.33
N ASN A 70 -16.96 4.13 5.30
CA ASN A 70 -17.75 5.24 4.75
C ASN A 70 -19.05 4.76 4.08
N LYS A 71 -19.06 3.56 3.49
CA LYS A 71 -20.30 2.94 2.96
C LYS A 71 -21.36 2.74 4.03
N LEU A 72 -20.96 2.58 5.29
CA LEU A 72 -21.83 2.35 6.44
C LEU A 72 -22.10 3.64 7.23
N ASN A 73 -21.46 4.77 6.88
CA ASN A 73 -21.56 6.01 7.63
C ASN A 73 -22.37 7.09 6.86
N PRO A 74 -23.57 7.46 7.36
CA PRO A 74 -24.43 8.44 6.69
C PRO A 74 -23.79 9.82 6.50
N LYS A 75 -22.75 10.17 7.28
CA LYS A 75 -22.03 11.45 7.16
C LYS A 75 -21.36 11.63 5.80
N TYR A 76 -20.99 10.53 5.16
CA TYR A 76 -20.26 10.52 3.90
C TYR A 76 -21.12 10.09 2.71
N GLU A 77 -22.43 9.82 2.96
CA GLU A 77 -23.36 9.45 1.88
C GLU A 77 -23.46 10.58 0.86
N GLY A 78 -23.13 10.27 -0.40
CA GLY A 78 -23.18 11.24 -1.51
C GLY A 78 -22.02 12.25 -1.57
N LYS A 79 -20.98 12.14 -0.73
CA LYS A 79 -19.74 12.91 -0.86
C LYS A 79 -18.78 12.19 -1.78
N GLU A 80 -18.32 12.89 -2.81
CA GLU A 80 -17.23 12.43 -3.67
C GLU A 80 -15.92 13.08 -3.24
N SER A 81 -14.83 12.31 -3.28
CA SER A 81 -13.47 12.87 -3.13
C SER A 81 -13.18 13.85 -4.25
N LEU A 82 -12.65 15.00 -3.91
CA LEU A 82 -12.11 15.92 -4.91
C LEU A 82 -10.77 15.36 -5.43
N PRO A 83 -10.46 15.55 -6.73
CA PRO A 83 -9.13 15.17 -7.25
C PRO A 83 -8.02 15.90 -6.50
N VAL A 84 -6.96 15.17 -6.16
CA VAL A 84 -5.77 15.71 -5.50
C VAL A 84 -5.21 16.91 -6.28
N GLY A 85 -4.94 18.01 -5.57
CA GLY A 85 -4.44 19.24 -6.17
C GLY A 85 -5.50 20.14 -6.82
N SER A 86 -6.80 19.77 -6.76
CA SER A 86 -7.86 20.66 -7.19
C SER A 86 -8.06 21.82 -6.20
N PRO A 87 -8.55 23.00 -6.66
CA PRO A 87 -8.85 24.10 -5.76
C PRO A 87 -9.89 23.67 -4.70
N GLY A 88 -9.52 23.80 -3.42
CA GLY A 88 -10.36 23.39 -2.29
C GLY A 88 -10.17 21.93 -1.83
N TYR A 89 -9.21 21.19 -2.41
CA TYR A 89 -8.83 19.88 -1.89
C TYR A 89 -8.12 20.03 -0.53
N ASP A 90 -8.62 19.33 0.48
CA ASP A 90 -8.01 19.21 1.80
C ASP A 90 -7.98 17.72 2.19
N GLU A 91 -6.78 17.18 2.42
CA GLU A 91 -6.60 15.79 2.84
C GLU A 91 -7.34 15.45 4.15
N ALA A 92 -7.48 16.44 5.05
CA ALA A 92 -8.19 16.26 6.31
C ALA A 92 -9.71 16.15 6.14
N GLU A 93 -10.24 16.70 5.05
CA GLU A 93 -11.67 16.69 4.72
C GLU A 93 -12.03 15.66 3.63
N ASP A 94 -11.02 15.05 2.98
CA ASP A 94 -11.22 14.02 1.96
C ASP A 94 -11.79 12.73 2.62
N PRO A 95 -13.02 12.32 2.28
CA PRO A 95 -13.65 11.16 2.90
C PRO A 95 -12.94 9.84 2.57
N ASP A 96 -12.19 9.79 1.47
CA ASP A 96 -11.51 8.60 0.99
C ASP A 96 -10.00 8.59 1.26
N PHE A 97 -9.44 9.72 1.74
CA PHE A 97 -8.00 9.78 2.03
C PHE A 97 -7.62 8.92 3.24
N ALA A 98 -6.59 8.12 3.07
CA ALA A 98 -6.01 7.30 4.13
C ALA A 98 -4.50 7.49 4.19
N PRO A 99 -3.87 7.47 5.38
CA PRO A 99 -2.42 7.56 5.49
C PRO A 99 -1.70 6.34 4.93
N ALA A 100 -2.40 5.22 4.72
CA ALA A 100 -1.84 3.97 4.25
C ALA A 100 -2.49 3.50 2.94
N ILE A 101 -1.64 3.03 2.00
CA ILE A 101 -2.08 2.46 0.74
C ILE A 101 -1.38 1.13 0.45
N VAL A 102 -2.13 0.17 -0.12
CA VAL A 102 -1.60 -1.08 -0.66
C VAL A 102 -1.89 -1.12 -2.15
N VAL A 103 -0.86 -0.95 -2.96
CA VAL A 103 -0.96 -0.88 -4.42
C VAL A 103 -0.58 -2.22 -5.03
N PRO A 104 -1.51 -2.92 -5.71
CA PRO A 104 -1.23 -4.18 -6.38
C PRO A 104 -0.42 -3.97 -7.66
N GLY A 105 0.51 -4.89 -7.96
CA GLY A 105 1.37 -4.82 -9.14
C GLY A 105 0.62 -4.76 -10.47
N TRP A 106 -0.57 -5.35 -10.56
CA TRP A 106 -1.39 -5.28 -11.78
C TRP A 106 -1.98 -3.90 -12.07
N GLU A 107 -1.95 -2.97 -11.12
CA GLU A 107 -2.30 -1.57 -11.32
C GLU A 107 -1.15 -0.77 -11.93
N PHE A 108 0.08 -1.34 -11.94
CA PHE A 108 1.28 -0.67 -12.46
C PHE A 108 1.53 -0.82 -13.96
N ASP A 109 0.94 -1.81 -14.63
CA ASP A 109 1.28 -2.17 -16.00
C ASP A 109 1.06 -1.04 -17.03
N HIS A 110 0.38 0.03 -16.63
CA HIS A 110 0.10 1.20 -17.45
C HIS A 110 0.58 2.54 -16.86
N LEU A 111 1.28 2.52 -15.71
CA LEU A 111 1.63 3.72 -14.97
C LEU A 111 2.99 4.30 -15.40
N THR A 112 2.97 5.07 -16.49
CA THR A 112 4.02 6.04 -16.83
C THR A 112 3.64 7.46 -16.41
N ASP A 113 2.46 7.66 -15.85
CA ASP A 113 1.92 8.95 -15.50
C ASP A 113 2.44 9.44 -14.16
N LYS A 114 3.05 10.64 -14.18
CA LYS A 114 3.61 11.29 -12.99
C LYS A 114 2.55 11.59 -11.94
N ALA A 115 1.33 11.98 -12.35
CA ALA A 115 0.27 12.37 -11.42
C ALA A 115 -0.16 11.19 -10.53
N THR A 116 -0.25 9.98 -11.08
CA THR A 116 -0.57 8.76 -10.31
C THR A 116 0.55 8.40 -9.33
N TRP A 117 1.83 8.61 -9.74
CA TRP A 117 2.94 8.40 -8.80
C TRP A 117 2.96 9.43 -7.67
N ASP A 118 2.69 10.70 -7.98
CA ASP A 118 2.58 11.74 -6.96
C ASP A 118 1.44 11.45 -5.98
N ASP A 119 0.32 10.87 -6.46
CA ASP A 119 -0.78 10.41 -5.62
C ASP A 119 -0.37 9.26 -4.69
N TYR A 120 0.30 8.23 -5.21
CA TYR A 120 0.81 7.14 -4.34
C TYR A 120 1.84 7.65 -3.33
N LEU A 121 2.74 8.55 -3.75
CA LEU A 121 3.83 9.03 -2.91
C LEU A 121 3.39 10.00 -1.79
N ARG A 122 2.20 10.59 -1.89
CA ARG A 122 1.63 11.42 -0.81
C ARG A 122 1.29 10.61 0.44
N HIS A 123 0.96 9.32 0.29
CA HIS A 123 0.68 8.46 1.43
C HIS A 123 1.93 8.24 2.27
N GLY A 124 1.78 8.33 3.60
CA GLY A 124 2.89 8.11 4.54
C GLY A 124 3.31 6.66 4.68
N GLN A 125 2.41 5.72 4.36
CA GLN A 125 2.54 4.27 4.59
C GLN A 125 2.19 3.55 3.29
N ILE A 126 3.22 3.04 2.57
CA ILE A 126 3.03 2.48 1.24
C ILE A 126 3.51 1.04 1.17
N VAL A 127 2.69 0.19 0.58
CA VAL A 127 3.01 -1.19 0.25
C VAL A 127 2.73 -1.44 -1.22
N PHE A 128 3.73 -1.84 -1.99
CA PHE A 128 3.59 -2.35 -3.33
C PHE A 128 3.62 -3.87 -3.30
N ALA A 129 2.50 -4.50 -3.66
CA ALA A 129 2.29 -5.94 -3.55
C ALA A 129 2.17 -6.60 -4.93
N ARG A 130 2.51 -7.88 -5.04
CA ARG A 130 2.47 -8.66 -6.29
C ARG A 130 3.27 -8.03 -7.43
N THR A 131 4.43 -7.45 -7.08
CA THR A 131 5.30 -6.76 -8.03
C THR A 131 6.28 -7.72 -8.72
N SER A 132 6.47 -7.50 -10.03
CA SER A 132 7.52 -8.15 -10.81
C SER A 132 8.90 -7.50 -10.57
N PRO A 133 10.02 -8.15 -10.95
CA PRO A 133 11.35 -7.54 -10.86
C PRO A 133 11.47 -6.22 -11.64
N GLN A 134 10.83 -6.11 -12.81
CA GLN A 134 10.81 -4.90 -13.63
C GLN A 134 10.06 -3.76 -12.92
N GLN A 135 8.92 -4.06 -12.33
CA GLN A 135 8.14 -3.08 -11.55
C GLN A 135 8.91 -2.58 -10.33
N LYS A 136 9.70 -3.43 -9.67
CA LYS A 136 10.57 -3.01 -8.56
C LYS A 136 11.60 -1.96 -8.98
N LEU A 137 12.16 -2.07 -10.18
CA LEU A 137 13.08 -1.06 -10.72
C LEU A 137 12.36 0.27 -10.99
N ILE A 138 11.14 0.22 -11.53
CA ILE A 138 10.32 1.41 -11.77
C ILE A 138 9.99 2.11 -10.46
N ILE A 139 9.52 1.37 -9.46
CA ILE A 139 9.24 1.90 -8.12
C ILE A 139 10.48 2.56 -7.53
N GLY A 140 11.65 1.89 -7.58
CA GLY A 140 12.91 2.44 -7.08
C GLY A 140 13.30 3.75 -7.75
N LYS A 141 13.09 3.86 -9.06
CA LYS A 141 13.35 5.09 -9.82
C LYS A 141 12.46 6.25 -9.32
N TYR A 142 11.15 6.06 -9.29
CA TYR A 142 10.22 7.11 -8.86
C TYR A 142 10.39 7.51 -7.39
N LEU A 143 10.68 6.57 -6.50
CA LEU A 143 11.00 6.88 -5.10
C LEU A 143 12.27 7.73 -4.97
N SER A 144 13.31 7.47 -5.80
CA SER A 144 14.54 8.26 -5.78
C SER A 144 14.35 9.66 -6.37
N GLU A 145 13.57 9.80 -7.43
CA GLU A 145 13.24 11.09 -8.05
C GLU A 145 12.35 11.93 -7.13
N GLY A 146 11.33 11.34 -6.51
CA GLY A 146 10.45 12.01 -5.54
C GLY A 146 11.21 12.48 -4.28
N ALA A 147 12.16 11.70 -3.79
CA ALA A 147 13.02 12.10 -2.68
C ALA A 147 13.94 13.29 -3.05
N SER A 148 14.38 13.37 -4.32
CA SER A 148 15.18 14.49 -4.82
C SER A 148 14.40 15.80 -4.86
N ILE A 149 13.10 15.76 -5.20
CA ILE A 149 12.23 16.94 -5.23
C ILE A 149 11.93 17.42 -3.79
N ALA A 150 11.70 16.51 -2.86
CA ALA A 150 11.47 16.86 -1.45
C ALA A 150 12.72 17.46 -0.77
N ASN A 151 13.92 17.06 -1.20
CA ASN A 151 15.19 17.59 -0.67
C ASN A 151 15.75 18.79 -1.45
N GLY A 152 15.19 19.13 -2.59
CA GLY A 152 15.62 20.26 -3.45
C GLY A 152 15.04 21.62 -3.04
N ALA A 153 14.35 21.71 -1.92
CA ALA A 153 13.86 22.95 -1.31
C ALA A 153 14.74 23.35 -0.12
N LEU A 154 16.05 23.44 -0.34
CA LEU A 154 17.01 24.14 0.53
C LEU A 154 17.74 25.18 -0.30
#